data_2cff776e9d52f1892aa720ef3b3c1241
#
_entry.id   2cff776e9d52f1892aa720ef3b3c1241
#
_cell.length_a   1.000
_cell.length_b   1.000
_cell.length_c   1.000
_cell.angle_alpha   90.00
_cell.angle_beta   90.00
_cell.angle_gamma   90.00
#
_symmetry.space_group_name_H-M   'P 1'
#
loop_
_entity.id
_entity.type
_entity.pdbx_description
1 polymer ?
#
loop_
_entity_poly.entity_id
_entity_poly.type
_entity_poly.pdbx_seq_one_letter_code
_entity_poly.pdbx_strand_id
1 'polypeptide(L)'
;TVVAIIAMITVLLEHRQPAKTIAWVLVLSFLPLLGIILYFFFGRRTRKDRHIWQNSLDQLTKRSMIEFAEQKQLELPEEHRELIQLFMNQNLALPFKNNETDVYVSGYEFFPALLSEIGKAEHHIHIVSYIIDDDPLGRLLRDALIDKARKGVEVRLLFDDVGSWKTPNRFFEQMREEGIEVHSFMPVRF
;
A
#
# COMPACT_ATOMS: atom_id res chain seq x y z
N THR A 1 35.00 -15.68 -6.66
CA THR A 1 34.41 -16.02 -7.97
C THR A 1 33.34 -17.11 -7.87
N VAL A 2 33.56 -18.24 -7.17
CA VAL A 2 32.50 -19.28 -6.98
C VAL A 2 31.28 -18.72 -6.25
N VAL A 3 31.49 -17.91 -5.21
CA VAL A 3 30.41 -17.27 -4.44
C VAL A 3 29.57 -16.29 -5.31
N ALA A 4 30.22 -15.58 -6.24
CA ALA A 4 29.51 -14.69 -7.18
C ALA A 4 28.63 -15.48 -8.15
N ILE A 5 29.09 -16.64 -8.61
CA ILE A 5 28.30 -17.52 -9.48
C ILE A 5 27.08 -18.08 -8.73
N ILE A 6 27.27 -18.53 -7.50
CA ILE A 6 26.17 -19.00 -6.63
C ILE A 6 25.16 -17.86 -6.39
N ALA A 7 25.64 -16.65 -6.10
CA ALA A 7 24.77 -15.48 -5.93
C ALA A 7 24.00 -15.14 -7.21
N MET A 8 24.66 -15.24 -8.38
CA MET A 8 24.00 -15.03 -9.68
C MET A 8 22.90 -16.06 -9.96
N ILE A 9 23.17 -17.33 -9.69
CA ILE A 9 22.17 -18.41 -9.81
C ILE A 9 21.01 -18.15 -8.87
N THR A 10 21.27 -17.74 -7.64
CA THR A 10 20.22 -17.39 -6.67
C THR A 10 19.36 -16.23 -7.15
N VAL A 11 19.96 -15.18 -7.72
CA VAL A 11 19.24 -14.03 -8.30
C VAL A 11 18.37 -14.43 -9.49
N LEU A 12 18.86 -15.35 -10.34
CA LEU A 12 18.11 -15.86 -11.50
C LEU A 12 16.92 -16.77 -11.08
N LEU A 13 17.11 -17.56 -10.03
CA LEU A 13 16.05 -18.44 -9.49
C LEU A 13 15.01 -17.68 -8.64
N GLU A 14 15.36 -16.51 -8.11
CA GLU A 14 14.40 -15.63 -7.48
C GLU A 14 13.56 -14.93 -8.54
N HIS A 15 12.34 -15.36 -8.78
CA HIS A 15 11.37 -14.76 -9.73
C HIS A 15 11.12 -13.27 -9.44
N ARG A 16 12.12 -12.43 -9.71
CA ARG A 16 12.09 -10.97 -9.55
C ARG A 16 11.62 -10.28 -10.83
N GLN A 17 11.31 -8.99 -10.70
CA GLN A 17 11.10 -8.15 -11.88
C GLN A 17 12.33 -8.22 -12.81
N PRO A 18 12.17 -8.49 -14.10
CA PRO A 18 13.30 -8.72 -15.03
C PRO A 18 14.39 -7.65 -14.98
N ALA A 19 14.01 -6.38 -14.86
CA ALA A 19 14.94 -5.26 -14.76
C ALA A 19 15.84 -5.34 -13.52
N LYS A 20 15.31 -5.74 -12.36
CA LYS A 20 16.10 -5.91 -11.14
C LYS A 20 17.04 -7.11 -11.23
N THR A 21 16.61 -8.19 -11.86
CA THR A 21 17.44 -9.38 -12.09
C THR A 21 18.64 -9.03 -12.97
N ILE A 22 18.41 -8.34 -14.09
CA ILE A 22 19.48 -7.89 -14.99
C ILE A 22 20.45 -6.96 -14.27
N ALA A 23 19.95 -5.99 -13.51
CA ALA A 23 20.80 -5.08 -12.74
C ALA A 23 21.72 -5.82 -11.76
N TRP A 24 21.19 -6.78 -10.99
CA TRP A 24 22.00 -7.57 -10.07
C TRP A 24 23.01 -8.48 -10.77
N VAL A 25 22.63 -9.10 -11.91
CA VAL A 25 23.55 -9.91 -12.71
C VAL A 25 24.71 -9.06 -13.23
N LEU A 26 24.44 -7.84 -13.71
CA LEU A 26 25.49 -6.90 -14.16
C LEU A 26 26.40 -6.49 -13.00
N VAL A 27 25.85 -6.09 -11.85
CA VAL A 27 26.64 -5.71 -10.68
C VAL A 27 27.54 -6.86 -10.21
N LEU A 28 27.00 -8.08 -10.11
CA LEU A 28 27.77 -9.25 -9.70
C LEU A 28 28.84 -9.66 -10.74
N SER A 29 28.61 -9.38 -12.03
CA SER A 29 29.55 -9.68 -13.10
C SER A 29 30.72 -8.71 -13.15
N PHE A 30 30.45 -7.38 -13.04
CA PHE A 30 31.47 -6.35 -13.16
C PHE A 30 32.21 -6.05 -11.85
N LEU A 31 31.53 -6.18 -10.71
CA LEU A 31 32.05 -5.85 -9.38
C LEU A 31 31.74 -6.97 -8.39
N PRO A 32 32.34 -8.19 -8.54
CA PRO A 32 31.94 -9.37 -7.80
C PRO A 32 32.03 -9.22 -6.27
N LEU A 33 33.06 -8.58 -5.74
CA LEU A 33 33.24 -8.39 -4.30
C LEU A 33 32.23 -7.35 -3.76
N LEU A 34 32.13 -6.21 -4.41
CA LEU A 34 31.19 -5.15 -4.03
C LEU A 34 29.73 -5.60 -4.25
N GLY A 35 29.49 -6.32 -5.34
CA GLY A 35 28.18 -6.87 -5.66
C GLY A 35 27.67 -7.87 -4.62
N ILE A 36 28.53 -8.73 -4.08
CA ILE A 36 28.17 -9.66 -3.00
C ILE A 36 27.80 -8.89 -1.73
N ILE A 37 28.58 -7.89 -1.34
CA ILE A 37 28.31 -7.05 -0.17
C ILE A 37 26.98 -6.33 -0.35
N LEU A 38 26.78 -5.64 -1.47
CA LEU A 38 25.51 -4.96 -1.79
C LEU A 38 24.33 -5.92 -1.83
N TYR A 39 24.50 -7.10 -2.43
CA TYR A 39 23.45 -8.10 -2.48
C TYR A 39 23.06 -8.61 -1.10
N PHE A 40 24.02 -8.77 -0.19
CA PHE A 40 23.74 -9.20 1.18
C PHE A 40 22.95 -8.15 1.96
N PHE A 41 23.29 -6.86 1.80
CA PHE A 41 22.61 -5.76 2.48
C PHE A 41 21.28 -5.37 1.84
N PHE A 42 21.20 -5.31 0.53
CA PHE A 42 20.02 -4.80 -0.21
C PHE A 42 19.21 -5.90 -0.90
N GLY A 43 19.84 -7.03 -1.22
CA GLY A 43 19.20 -8.12 -1.96
C GLY A 43 18.33 -9.03 -1.10
N ARG A 44 18.65 -9.23 0.17
CA ARG A 44 18.01 -10.24 1.04
C ARG A 44 16.69 -9.83 1.68
N ARG A 45 16.36 -8.56 1.66
CA ARG A 45 15.25 -7.97 2.44
C ARG A 45 13.84 -8.37 1.96
N THR A 46 13.71 -8.85 0.74
CA THR A 46 12.40 -9.02 0.08
C THR A 46 11.71 -10.36 0.34
N ARG A 47 12.40 -11.36 0.88
CA ARG A 47 11.84 -12.74 0.97
C ARG A 47 10.92 -12.96 2.16
N LYS A 48 11.25 -12.37 3.32
CA LYS A 48 10.48 -12.58 4.56
C LYS A 48 9.16 -11.82 4.55
N ASP A 49 9.16 -10.60 4.01
CA ASP A 49 7.97 -9.74 3.99
C ASP A 49 6.95 -10.20 2.94
N ARG A 50 7.40 -10.73 1.81
CA ARG A 50 6.52 -11.18 0.71
C ARG A 50 5.72 -12.43 1.05
N HIS A 51 6.32 -13.41 1.76
CA HIS A 51 5.63 -14.67 2.11
C HIS A 51 4.54 -14.46 3.18
N ILE A 52 4.81 -13.61 4.17
CA ILE A 52 3.84 -13.32 5.22
C ILE A 52 2.65 -12.56 4.63
N TRP A 53 2.91 -11.62 3.74
CA TRP A 53 1.88 -10.79 3.10
C TRP A 53 0.97 -11.58 2.16
N GLN A 54 1.54 -12.39 1.27
CA GLN A 54 0.74 -13.19 0.31
C GLN A 54 -0.07 -14.28 1.00
N ASN A 55 0.50 -15.02 1.94
CA ASN A 55 -0.24 -16.07 2.66
C ASN A 55 -1.34 -15.48 3.57
N SER A 56 -1.09 -14.34 4.20
CA SER A 56 -2.10 -13.68 5.05
C SER A 56 -3.21 -13.06 4.22
N LEU A 57 -2.90 -12.44 3.09
CA LEU A 57 -3.89 -11.92 2.15
C LEU A 57 -4.70 -13.04 1.51
N ASP A 58 -4.05 -14.11 1.05
CA ASP A 58 -4.74 -15.25 0.44
C ASP A 58 -5.69 -15.94 1.43
N GLN A 59 -5.31 -16.07 2.69
CA GLN A 59 -6.16 -16.68 3.71
C GLN A 59 -7.31 -15.77 4.15
N LEU A 60 -7.04 -14.48 4.36
CA LEU A 60 -8.06 -13.50 4.79
C LEU A 60 -9.02 -13.16 3.64
N THR A 61 -8.48 -12.99 2.43
CA THR A 61 -9.29 -12.55 1.29
C THR A 61 -10.10 -13.69 0.67
N LYS A 62 -9.51 -14.87 0.47
CA LYS A 62 -10.22 -16.00 -0.15
C LYS A 62 -11.39 -16.48 0.70
N ARG A 63 -11.16 -16.67 2.00
CA ARG A 63 -12.17 -17.25 2.87
C ARG A 63 -13.34 -16.29 3.10
N SER A 64 -13.06 -15.06 3.45
CA SER A 64 -14.10 -14.05 3.67
C SER A 64 -14.82 -13.65 2.39
N MET A 65 -14.17 -13.65 1.24
CA MET A 65 -14.83 -13.38 -0.05
C MET A 65 -15.71 -14.53 -0.52
N ILE A 66 -15.30 -15.78 -0.33
CA ILE A 66 -16.12 -16.94 -0.66
C ILE A 66 -17.37 -16.98 0.24
N GLU A 67 -17.19 -16.82 1.54
CA GLU A 67 -18.30 -16.75 2.50
C GLU A 67 -19.27 -15.60 2.18
N PHE A 68 -18.75 -14.43 1.80
CA PHE A 68 -19.56 -13.28 1.38
C PHE A 68 -20.30 -13.56 0.06
N ALA A 69 -19.65 -14.17 -0.93
CA ALA A 69 -20.26 -14.52 -2.22
C ALA A 69 -21.40 -15.53 -2.05
N GLU A 70 -21.21 -16.53 -1.20
CA GLU A 70 -22.22 -17.54 -0.87
C GLU A 70 -23.41 -16.94 -0.10
N GLN A 71 -23.15 -16.08 0.89
CA GLN A 71 -24.22 -15.41 1.66
C GLN A 71 -25.06 -14.44 0.84
N LYS A 72 -24.49 -13.77 -0.15
CA LYS A 72 -25.14 -12.73 -0.94
C LYS A 72 -25.77 -13.23 -2.24
N GLN A 73 -25.61 -14.50 -2.61
CA GLN A 73 -26.10 -15.04 -3.90
C GLN A 73 -25.80 -14.03 -5.04
N LEU A 74 -24.53 -13.71 -5.23
CA LEU A 74 -24.12 -12.68 -6.18
C LEU A 74 -24.51 -13.10 -7.62
N GLU A 75 -25.67 -12.66 -8.07
CA GLU A 75 -26.04 -12.74 -9.46
C GLU A 75 -25.16 -11.79 -10.28
N LEU A 76 -24.33 -12.37 -11.13
CA LEU A 76 -23.50 -11.58 -12.05
C LEU A 76 -24.40 -10.99 -13.13
N PRO A 77 -24.33 -9.65 -13.39
CA PRO A 77 -25.02 -9.09 -14.53
C PRO A 77 -24.54 -9.76 -15.81
N GLU A 78 -25.48 -10.09 -16.71
CA GLU A 78 -25.15 -10.68 -18.02
C GLU A 78 -24.29 -9.74 -18.86
N GLU A 79 -24.58 -8.45 -18.76
CA GLU A 79 -23.79 -7.39 -19.34
C GLU A 79 -22.41 -7.36 -18.65
N HIS A 80 -21.34 -7.47 -19.43
CA HIS A 80 -19.96 -7.53 -18.95
C HIS A 80 -19.54 -8.80 -18.18
N ARG A 81 -20.27 -9.90 -18.30
CA ARG A 81 -19.97 -11.17 -17.61
C ARG A 81 -18.53 -11.64 -17.80
N GLU A 82 -18.02 -11.59 -19.03
CA GLU A 82 -16.64 -12.02 -19.33
C GLU A 82 -15.59 -11.14 -18.63
N LEU A 83 -15.82 -9.84 -18.60
CA LEU A 83 -14.94 -8.87 -17.91
C LEU A 83 -14.96 -9.09 -16.39
N ILE A 84 -16.14 -9.30 -15.83
CA ILE A 84 -16.32 -9.59 -14.40
C ILE A 84 -15.60 -10.89 -14.04
N GLN A 85 -15.77 -11.95 -14.82
CA GLN A 85 -15.07 -13.23 -14.61
C GLN A 85 -13.54 -13.08 -14.71
N LEU A 86 -13.06 -12.29 -15.65
CA LEU A 86 -11.63 -12.00 -15.77
C LEU A 86 -11.07 -11.38 -14.50
N PHE A 87 -11.72 -10.34 -13.96
CA PHE A 87 -11.30 -9.68 -12.72
C PHE A 87 -11.42 -10.58 -11.49
N MET A 88 -12.49 -11.36 -11.41
CA MET A 88 -12.65 -12.34 -10.32
C MET A 88 -11.53 -13.38 -10.32
N ASN A 89 -11.16 -13.88 -11.49
CA ASN A 89 -10.12 -14.91 -11.62
C ASN A 89 -8.71 -14.36 -11.38
N GLN A 90 -8.43 -13.12 -11.80
CA GLN A 90 -7.10 -12.52 -11.66
C GLN A 90 -6.85 -11.92 -10.26
N ASN A 91 -7.83 -11.21 -9.72
CA ASN A 91 -7.65 -10.37 -8.53
C ASN A 91 -8.49 -10.83 -7.34
N LEU A 92 -9.25 -11.92 -7.45
CA LEU A 92 -10.25 -12.33 -6.46
C LEU A 92 -11.21 -11.17 -6.09
N ALA A 93 -11.46 -10.26 -7.05
CA ALA A 93 -12.34 -9.13 -6.86
C ALA A 93 -13.80 -9.56 -7.08
N LEU A 94 -14.66 -9.30 -6.11
CA LEU A 94 -16.10 -9.55 -6.24
C LEU A 94 -16.79 -8.29 -6.77
N PRO A 95 -17.79 -8.44 -7.66
CA PRO A 95 -18.60 -7.32 -8.11
C PRO A 95 -19.57 -6.89 -7.00
N PHE A 96 -19.69 -5.59 -6.80
CA PHE A 96 -20.67 -4.99 -5.91
C PHE A 96 -21.67 -4.17 -6.70
N LYS A 97 -22.93 -4.19 -6.27
CA LYS A 97 -24.01 -3.36 -6.82
C LYS A 97 -24.28 -2.15 -5.92
N ASN A 98 -24.99 -1.19 -6.43
CA ASN A 98 -25.45 0.02 -5.70
C ASN A 98 -24.28 0.89 -5.21
N ASN A 99 -23.26 1.04 -6.06
CA ASN A 99 -22.19 1.98 -5.81
C ASN A 99 -22.56 3.35 -6.39
N GLU A 100 -22.33 4.40 -5.64
CA GLU A 100 -22.34 5.78 -6.10
C GLU A 100 -20.90 6.24 -6.30
N THR A 101 -20.60 6.89 -7.41
CA THR A 101 -19.24 7.25 -7.78
C THR A 101 -19.16 8.68 -8.28
N ASP A 102 -18.37 9.50 -7.61
CA ASP A 102 -18.00 10.83 -8.06
C ASP A 102 -16.59 10.80 -8.66
N VAL A 103 -16.42 11.42 -9.82
CA VAL A 103 -15.13 11.49 -10.52
C VAL A 103 -14.61 12.92 -10.50
N TYR A 104 -13.46 13.12 -9.89
CA TYR A 104 -12.76 14.40 -9.85
C TYR A 104 -11.58 14.39 -10.80
N VAL A 105 -11.50 15.38 -11.70
CA VAL A 105 -10.43 15.48 -12.71
C VAL A 105 -9.31 16.42 -12.30
N SER A 106 -9.45 17.12 -11.19
CA SER A 106 -8.46 18.05 -10.68
C SER A 106 -8.35 18.01 -9.16
N GLY A 107 -7.18 18.39 -8.63
CA GLY A 107 -6.98 18.56 -7.18
C GLY A 107 -7.84 19.69 -6.60
N TYR A 108 -8.16 20.71 -7.39
CA TYR A 108 -9.04 21.81 -6.97
C TYR A 108 -10.48 21.36 -6.67
N GLU A 109 -10.94 20.30 -7.29
CA GLU A 109 -12.24 19.69 -7.04
C GLU A 109 -12.15 18.64 -5.95
N PHE A 110 -11.12 17.77 -6.04
CA PHE A 110 -10.96 16.63 -5.14
C PHE A 110 -10.71 17.04 -3.67
N PHE A 111 -9.76 17.96 -3.43
CA PHE A 111 -9.39 18.25 -2.04
C PHE A 111 -10.47 18.97 -1.23
N PRO A 112 -11.23 19.94 -1.76
CA PRO A 112 -12.38 20.48 -1.05
C PRO A 112 -13.46 19.43 -0.76
N ALA A 113 -13.72 18.52 -1.72
CA ALA A 113 -14.65 17.42 -1.51
C ALA A 113 -14.17 16.46 -0.42
N LEU A 114 -12.90 16.05 -0.45
CA LEU A 114 -12.28 15.22 0.58
C LEU A 114 -12.40 15.85 1.98
N LEU A 115 -12.06 17.13 2.12
CA LEU A 115 -12.17 17.85 3.39
C LEU A 115 -13.62 17.98 3.86
N SER A 116 -14.57 18.14 2.91
CA SER A 116 -16.00 18.14 3.21
C SER A 116 -16.46 16.78 3.75
N GLU A 117 -16.05 15.69 3.12
CA GLU A 117 -16.41 14.33 3.58
C GLU A 117 -15.77 14.00 4.95
N ILE A 118 -14.50 14.40 5.17
CA ILE A 118 -13.88 14.32 6.48
C ILE A 118 -14.73 15.09 7.51
N GLY A 119 -15.18 16.30 7.14
CA GLY A 119 -16.05 17.13 7.99
C GLY A 119 -17.39 16.48 8.37
N LYS A 120 -17.93 15.61 7.55
CA LYS A 120 -19.21 14.89 7.78
C LYS A 120 -19.02 13.57 8.56
N ALA A 121 -17.82 13.05 8.67
CA ALA A 121 -17.57 11.77 9.33
C ALA A 121 -18.01 11.79 10.80
N GLU A 122 -18.75 10.77 11.24
CA GLU A 122 -19.30 10.64 12.59
C GLU A 122 -18.70 9.46 13.37
N HIS A 123 -18.22 8.42 12.68
CA HIS A 123 -17.76 7.19 13.32
C HIS A 123 -16.27 6.96 13.17
N HIS A 124 -15.78 6.84 11.92
CA HIS A 124 -14.37 6.58 11.66
C HIS A 124 -13.89 7.18 10.35
N ILE A 125 -12.57 7.44 10.27
CA ILE A 125 -11.86 7.88 9.08
C ILE A 125 -10.61 7.02 8.92
N HIS A 126 -10.51 6.27 7.80
CA HIS A 126 -9.33 5.48 7.47
C HIS A 126 -8.71 6.04 6.19
N ILE A 127 -7.46 6.48 6.29
CA ILE A 127 -6.71 7.03 5.16
C ILE A 127 -5.48 6.17 4.90
N VAL A 128 -5.29 5.81 3.63
CA VAL A 128 -4.07 5.20 3.11
C VAL A 128 -3.52 6.12 2.04
N SER A 129 -2.29 6.60 2.20
CA SER A 129 -1.66 7.49 1.23
C SER A 129 -0.22 7.08 0.95
N TYR A 130 0.20 7.19 -0.31
CA TYR A 130 1.60 6.99 -0.68
C TYR A 130 2.47 8.16 -0.22
N ILE A 131 1.98 9.39 -0.39
CA ILE A 131 2.70 10.60 0.01
C ILE A 131 1.83 11.45 0.93
N ILE A 132 2.38 11.82 2.06
CA ILE A 132 1.89 12.89 2.93
C ILE A 132 3.04 13.88 3.09
N ASP A 133 2.83 15.13 2.71
CA ASP A 133 3.82 16.20 2.83
C ASP A 133 3.42 17.25 3.89
N ASP A 134 4.42 17.89 4.51
CA ASP A 134 4.20 19.03 5.41
C ASP A 134 4.12 20.34 4.57
N ASP A 135 3.17 20.37 3.67
CA ASP A 135 2.81 21.53 2.84
C ASP A 135 1.47 22.16 3.33
N PRO A 136 1.00 23.27 2.74
CA PRO A 136 -0.27 23.87 3.14
C PRO A 136 -1.46 22.92 3.07
N LEU A 137 -1.50 22.04 2.08
CA LEU A 137 -2.58 21.08 1.91
C LEU A 137 -2.49 19.93 2.91
N GLY A 138 -1.30 19.37 3.13
CA GLY A 138 -1.06 18.36 4.14
C GLY A 138 -1.39 18.85 5.55
N ARG A 139 -1.10 20.12 5.84
CA ARG A 139 -1.48 20.75 7.13
C ARG A 139 -2.98 20.91 7.27
N LEU A 140 -3.69 21.31 6.22
CA LEU A 140 -5.15 21.36 6.24
C LEU A 140 -5.77 20.00 6.48
N LEU A 141 -5.26 18.95 5.80
CA LEU A 141 -5.70 17.57 6.01
C LEU A 141 -5.44 17.13 7.45
N ARG A 142 -4.21 17.33 7.96
CA ARG A 142 -3.84 17.01 9.34
C ARG A 142 -4.79 17.68 10.33
N ASP A 143 -5.00 18.98 10.19
CA ASP A 143 -5.80 19.78 11.14
C ASP A 143 -7.27 19.36 11.11
N ALA A 144 -7.81 19.01 9.94
CA ALA A 144 -9.16 18.44 9.79
C ALA A 144 -9.28 17.08 10.49
N LEU A 145 -8.27 16.21 10.36
CA LEU A 145 -8.25 14.91 11.03
C LEU A 145 -8.14 15.04 12.55
N ILE A 146 -7.30 15.96 13.02
CA ILE A 146 -7.17 16.29 14.46
C ILE A 146 -8.50 16.81 15.03
N ASP A 147 -9.18 17.72 14.32
CA ASP A 147 -10.48 18.22 14.74
C ASP A 147 -11.51 17.09 14.90
N LYS A 148 -11.48 16.11 13.99
CA LYS A 148 -12.36 14.94 14.07
C LYS A 148 -11.98 13.98 15.21
N ALA A 149 -10.72 13.72 15.41
CA ALA A 149 -10.24 12.90 16.54
C ALA A 149 -10.64 13.50 17.88
N ARG A 150 -10.49 14.81 18.05
CA ARG A 150 -10.95 15.55 19.24
C ARG A 150 -12.45 15.46 19.48
N LYS A 151 -13.24 15.27 18.42
CA LYS A 151 -14.71 15.06 18.49
C LYS A 151 -15.10 13.60 18.72
N GLY A 152 -14.13 12.70 18.92
CA GLY A 152 -14.37 11.29 19.23
C GLY A 152 -14.51 10.39 18.01
N VAL A 153 -14.22 10.90 16.81
CA VAL A 153 -14.16 10.07 15.58
C VAL A 153 -12.86 9.26 15.61
N GLU A 154 -12.95 7.95 15.34
CA GLU A 154 -11.78 7.08 15.20
C GLU A 154 -11.02 7.43 13.91
N VAL A 155 -9.76 7.84 14.02
CA VAL A 155 -8.95 8.22 12.85
C VAL A 155 -7.72 7.33 12.75
N ARG A 156 -7.56 6.71 11.57
CA ARG A 156 -6.38 5.89 11.23
C ARG A 156 -5.72 6.40 9.95
N LEU A 157 -4.42 6.61 10.00
CA LEU A 157 -3.60 7.03 8.87
C LEU A 157 -2.47 6.03 8.64
N LEU A 158 -2.42 5.46 7.44
CA LEU A 158 -1.30 4.66 6.94
C LEU A 158 -0.63 5.40 5.79
N PHE A 159 0.67 5.65 5.89
CA PHE A 159 1.45 6.31 4.85
C PHE A 159 2.69 5.49 4.49
N ASP A 160 3.21 5.67 3.27
CA ASP A 160 4.47 5.02 2.86
C ASP A 160 5.67 5.81 3.40
N ASP A 161 6.60 5.10 4.05
CA ASP A 161 7.76 5.71 4.71
C ASP A 161 8.71 6.39 3.71
N VAL A 162 8.92 5.76 2.55
CA VAL A 162 9.78 6.29 1.48
C VAL A 162 9.07 7.43 0.74
N GLY A 163 7.78 7.29 0.45
CA GLY A 163 6.98 8.32 -0.21
C GLY A 163 6.92 9.61 0.61
N SER A 164 6.85 9.48 1.94
CA SER A 164 6.72 10.61 2.86
C SER A 164 8.03 10.96 3.59
N TRP A 165 9.19 10.54 3.11
CA TRP A 165 10.49 10.67 3.79
C TRP A 165 10.91 12.12 4.09
N LYS A 166 10.37 13.09 3.32
CA LYS A 166 10.65 14.52 3.51
C LYS A 166 9.83 15.14 4.64
N THR A 167 8.76 14.48 5.04
CA THR A 167 7.86 14.98 6.07
C THR A 167 8.48 14.72 7.45
N PRO A 168 8.69 15.76 8.25
CA PRO A 168 9.32 15.60 9.55
C PRO A 168 8.46 14.75 10.48
N ASN A 169 9.08 13.89 11.28
CA ASN A 169 8.37 13.03 12.26
C ASN A 169 7.43 13.82 13.18
N ARG A 170 7.80 15.06 13.52
CA ARG A 170 6.96 15.95 14.34
C ARG A 170 5.56 16.16 13.76
N PHE A 171 5.42 16.16 12.42
CA PHE A 171 4.12 16.28 11.75
C PHE A 171 3.19 15.13 12.13
N PHE A 172 3.72 13.91 12.13
CA PHE A 172 2.96 12.70 12.50
C PHE A 172 2.81 12.53 14.01
N GLU A 173 3.79 13.00 14.80
CA GLU A 173 3.72 13.00 16.27
C GLU A 173 2.57 13.86 16.75
N GLN A 174 2.38 15.05 16.20
CA GLN A 174 1.24 15.91 16.53
C GLN A 174 -0.11 15.22 16.33
N MET A 175 -0.22 14.39 15.28
CA MET A 175 -1.45 13.61 15.04
C MET A 175 -1.62 12.49 16.09
N ARG A 176 -0.52 11.82 16.48
CA ARG A 176 -0.55 10.76 17.50
C ARG A 176 -0.89 11.31 18.89
N GLU A 177 -0.36 12.48 19.24
CA GLU A 177 -0.67 13.18 20.50
C GLU A 177 -2.16 13.49 20.64
N GLU A 178 -2.85 13.67 19.52
CA GLU A 178 -4.30 13.93 19.48
C GLU A 178 -5.14 12.63 19.30
N GLY A 179 -4.53 11.47 19.50
CA GLY A 179 -5.23 10.18 19.51
C GLY A 179 -5.43 9.53 18.13
N ILE A 180 -4.80 10.04 17.08
CA ILE A 180 -4.85 9.43 15.74
C ILE A 180 -3.90 8.24 15.67
N GLU A 181 -4.37 7.09 15.23
CA GLU A 181 -3.52 5.94 14.92
C GLU A 181 -2.75 6.18 13.62
N VAL A 182 -1.45 6.53 13.73
CA VAL A 182 -0.60 6.83 12.57
C VAL A 182 0.51 5.81 12.45
N HIS A 183 0.54 5.09 11.33
CA HIS A 183 1.53 4.07 11.03
C HIS A 183 2.21 4.31 9.68
N SER A 184 3.51 3.99 9.60
CA SER A 184 4.23 3.95 8.33
C SER A 184 4.23 2.54 7.74
N PHE A 185 3.99 2.45 6.44
CA PHE A 185 4.14 1.23 5.66
C PHE A 185 5.59 1.08 5.22
N MET A 186 6.16 -0.12 5.37
CA MET A 186 7.55 -0.44 5.04
C MET A 186 8.59 0.51 5.67
N PRO A 187 8.61 0.67 7.01
CA PRO A 187 9.53 1.58 7.67
C PRO A 187 10.98 1.26 7.32
N VAL A 188 11.72 2.25 6.81
CA VAL A 188 13.13 2.14 6.49
C VAL A 188 13.92 2.41 7.77
N ARG A 189 14.42 1.34 8.40
CA ARG A 189 15.33 1.45 9.54
C ARG A 189 16.76 1.30 9.04
N PHE A 190 17.56 2.32 9.19
CA PHE A 190 19.01 2.27 9.00
C PHE A 190 19.69 1.78 10.28
#